data_113eb96b771cb2a3976f582f50c46a25
#
_entry.id   113eb96b771cb2a3976f582f50c46a25
#
_cell.length_a   1.000
_cell.length_b   1.000
_cell.length_c   1.000
_cell.angle_alpha   90.00
_cell.angle_beta   90.00
_cell.angle_gamma   90.00
#
_symmetry.space_group_name_H-M   'P 1'
#
loop_
_entity.id
_entity.type
_entity.pdbx_description
1 polymer ?
#
loop_
_entity_poly.entity_id
_entity_poly.type
_entity_poly.pdbx_seq_one_letter_code
_entity_poly.pdbx_strand_id
1 'polypeptide(L)'
;MRADPSARISITDTVEIDYSEWRASVGAHHVGELIISPPWLASEFDAGRVVIVEPAMAFGTGEHQTTRGVMRLMQGVIRDGDVIADLGAGSAVLSIAAAKLGAQRVAAVEFDHDSIGNAEENVVANNVGDRVEVIEGDATVILPLLAPVRVILANILSSVLTPMLPAIRSSLTNDGQAILSGMVLDEREAMLDAVADSGFVVEREDTEDVWWSVQIALR
;
A
#
# COMPACT_ATOMS: atom_id res chain seq x y z
N MET A 1 32.57 5.74 -22.33
CA MET A 1 33.04 4.41 -22.73
C MET A 1 32.14 3.92 -23.84
N ARG A 2 32.68 3.57 -25.02
CA ARG A 2 31.87 2.90 -26.08
C ARG A 2 31.89 1.39 -25.79
N ALA A 3 30.71 0.79 -25.79
CA ALA A 3 30.60 -0.67 -25.65
C ALA A 3 31.29 -1.37 -26.82
N ASP A 4 32.02 -2.45 -26.53
CA ASP A 4 32.63 -3.29 -27.57
C ASP A 4 31.54 -4.09 -28.27
N PRO A 5 31.28 -3.87 -29.58
CA PRO A 5 30.23 -4.56 -30.31
C PRO A 5 30.51 -6.06 -30.53
N SER A 6 31.70 -6.56 -30.20
CA SER A 6 32.07 -7.97 -30.30
C SER A 6 31.92 -8.73 -28.98
N ALA A 7 31.58 -8.07 -27.88
CA ALA A 7 31.37 -8.70 -26.59
C ALA A 7 30.19 -9.66 -26.66
N ARG A 8 30.41 -10.93 -26.35
CA ARG A 8 29.38 -11.95 -26.22
C ARG A 8 29.26 -12.35 -24.75
N ILE A 9 28.07 -12.28 -24.21
CA ILE A 9 27.75 -12.85 -22.89
C ILE A 9 27.35 -14.30 -23.12
N SER A 10 28.09 -15.25 -22.54
CA SER A 10 27.68 -16.66 -22.46
C SER A 10 27.36 -16.98 -21.01
N ILE A 11 26.14 -17.45 -20.74
CA ILE A 11 25.77 -18.02 -19.44
C ILE A 11 26.32 -19.47 -19.45
N THR A 12 27.32 -19.75 -18.63
CA THR A 12 27.97 -21.06 -18.58
C THR A 12 27.50 -21.91 -17.41
N ASP A 13 26.89 -21.32 -16.38
CA ASP A 13 26.34 -22.03 -15.23
C ASP A 13 25.02 -21.43 -14.76
N THR A 14 24.02 -22.28 -14.58
CA THR A 14 22.80 -21.97 -13.82
C THR A 14 22.98 -22.50 -12.40
N VAL A 15 23.00 -21.61 -11.41
CA VAL A 15 22.97 -22.01 -10.01
C VAL A 15 21.51 -22.10 -9.60
N GLU A 16 21.04 -23.27 -9.21
CA GLU A 16 19.77 -23.40 -8.51
C GLU A 16 19.94 -22.77 -7.11
N ILE A 17 19.24 -21.67 -6.86
CA ILE A 17 19.24 -21.05 -5.55
C ILE A 17 18.19 -21.79 -4.72
N ASP A 18 18.63 -22.42 -3.62
CA ASP A 18 17.71 -23.01 -2.65
C ASP A 18 17.13 -21.91 -1.76
N TYR A 19 15.85 -21.61 -1.97
CA TYR A 19 15.10 -20.62 -1.18
C TYR A 19 14.46 -21.20 0.09
N SER A 20 14.72 -22.46 0.46
CA SER A 20 14.05 -23.13 1.59
C SER A 20 14.33 -22.45 2.93
N GLU A 21 15.58 -22.05 3.19
CA GLU A 21 15.95 -21.34 4.42
C GLU A 21 15.33 -19.94 4.47
N TRP A 22 15.30 -19.23 3.35
CA TRP A 22 14.65 -17.94 3.25
C TRP A 22 13.14 -18.06 3.48
N ARG A 23 12.45 -19.00 2.83
CA ARG A 23 11.03 -19.26 3.07
C ARG A 23 10.73 -19.59 4.53
N ALA A 24 11.60 -20.34 5.19
CA ALA A 24 11.46 -20.67 6.60
C ALA A 24 11.62 -19.45 7.53
N SER A 25 12.29 -18.39 7.07
CA SER A 25 12.45 -17.14 7.85
C SER A 25 11.29 -16.16 7.66
N VAL A 26 10.48 -16.31 6.61
CA VAL A 26 9.32 -15.43 6.34
C VAL A 26 8.09 -15.95 7.10
N GLY A 27 7.61 -15.16 8.04
CA GLY A 27 6.46 -15.48 8.87
C GLY A 27 5.19 -14.73 8.47
N ALA A 28 4.09 -15.02 9.16
CA ALA A 28 2.87 -14.23 9.10
C ALA A 28 2.88 -13.11 10.13
N HIS A 29 2.30 -11.96 9.80
CA HIS A 29 2.23 -10.78 10.65
C HIS A 29 0.78 -10.48 11.04
N HIS A 30 0.49 -10.51 12.34
CA HIS A 30 -0.81 -10.11 12.87
C HIS A 30 -0.88 -8.58 13.00
N VAL A 31 -1.88 -7.96 12.36
CA VAL A 31 -2.10 -6.53 12.38
C VAL A 31 -3.59 -6.25 12.68
N GLY A 32 -3.90 -6.10 13.97
CA GLY A 32 -5.29 -6.00 14.42
C GLY A 32 -6.08 -7.27 14.13
N GLU A 33 -7.19 -7.17 13.39
CA GLU A 33 -8.01 -8.32 12.99
C GLU A 33 -7.53 -8.99 11.69
N LEU A 34 -6.58 -8.38 10.97
CA LEU A 34 -6.02 -8.91 9.74
C LEU A 34 -4.69 -9.63 9.99
N ILE A 35 -4.34 -10.51 9.07
CA ILE A 35 -3.10 -11.27 9.08
C ILE A 35 -2.48 -11.15 7.70
N ILE A 36 -1.25 -10.65 7.61
CA ILE A 36 -0.48 -10.67 6.36
C ILE A 36 0.32 -11.96 6.35
N SER A 37 0.21 -12.72 5.29
CA SER A 37 0.83 -14.05 5.22
C SER A 37 1.41 -14.33 3.84
N PRO A 38 2.56 -14.97 3.75
CA PRO A 38 3.00 -15.53 2.48
C PRO A 38 2.09 -16.69 2.06
N PRO A 39 2.01 -17.01 0.76
CA PRO A 39 1.07 -18.03 0.24
C PRO A 39 1.18 -19.39 0.92
N TRP A 40 2.40 -19.83 1.28
CA TRP A 40 2.63 -21.15 1.88
C TRP A 40 2.18 -21.30 3.33
N LEU A 41 1.85 -20.21 4.02
CA LEU A 41 1.27 -20.20 5.38
C LEU A 41 -0.19 -19.81 5.38
N ALA A 42 -0.74 -19.30 4.28
CA ALA A 42 -2.08 -18.71 4.24
C ALA A 42 -3.20 -19.67 4.66
N SER A 43 -3.03 -20.98 4.40
CA SER A 43 -4.02 -22.00 4.78
C SER A 43 -4.16 -22.22 6.29
N GLU A 44 -3.26 -21.68 7.09
CA GLU A 44 -3.30 -21.75 8.56
C GLU A 44 -4.28 -20.74 9.17
N PHE A 45 -4.79 -19.78 8.37
CA PHE A 45 -5.57 -18.65 8.81
C PHE A 45 -6.96 -18.61 8.16
N ASP A 46 -7.87 -17.86 8.76
CA ASP A 46 -9.19 -17.58 8.21
C ASP A 46 -9.07 -16.80 6.89
N ALA A 47 -9.68 -17.30 5.81
CA ALA A 47 -9.61 -16.71 4.48
C ALA A 47 -10.19 -15.28 4.41
N GLY A 48 -11.13 -14.95 5.30
CA GLY A 48 -11.71 -13.59 5.40
C GLY A 48 -10.76 -12.59 6.04
N ARG A 49 -9.76 -13.04 6.80
CA ARG A 49 -8.84 -12.19 7.57
C ARG A 49 -7.41 -12.22 7.05
N VAL A 50 -7.02 -13.25 6.31
CA VAL A 50 -5.66 -13.35 5.77
C VAL A 50 -5.52 -12.53 4.49
N VAL A 51 -4.51 -11.69 4.45
CA VAL A 51 -4.03 -10.95 3.28
C VAL A 51 -2.82 -11.70 2.76
N ILE A 52 -2.97 -12.38 1.64
CA ILE A 52 -1.90 -13.20 1.04
C ILE A 52 -1.03 -12.29 0.18
N VAL A 53 0.25 -12.24 0.48
CA VAL A 53 1.23 -11.46 -0.29
C VAL A 53 2.42 -12.35 -0.63
N GLU A 54 2.71 -12.51 -1.92
CA GLU A 54 3.94 -13.16 -2.36
C GLU A 54 5.12 -12.21 -2.09
N PRO A 55 6.08 -12.61 -1.26
CA PRO A 55 7.26 -11.82 -1.02
C PRO A 55 8.11 -11.74 -2.30
N ALA A 56 8.05 -10.62 -2.97
CA ALA A 56 8.74 -10.32 -4.23
C ALA A 56 9.55 -9.02 -4.11
N MET A 57 9.99 -8.49 -5.24
CA MET A 57 10.77 -7.22 -5.28
C MET A 57 9.90 -5.99 -5.02
N ALA A 58 8.56 -6.08 -5.16
CA ALA A 58 7.65 -4.97 -4.88
C ALA A 58 7.63 -4.64 -3.39
N PHE A 59 7.52 -3.35 -3.06
CA PHE A 59 7.33 -2.87 -1.69
C PHE A 59 5.97 -3.31 -1.14
N GLY A 60 5.89 -3.56 0.17
CA GLY A 60 4.61 -3.88 0.83
C GLY A 60 4.41 -5.35 1.12
N THR A 61 5.48 -6.10 1.44
CA THR A 61 5.38 -7.51 1.92
C THR A 61 4.65 -7.66 3.26
N GLY A 62 4.31 -6.53 3.91
CA GLY A 62 3.68 -6.50 5.23
C GLY A 62 4.67 -6.46 6.39
N GLU A 63 5.95 -6.67 6.14
CA GLU A 63 6.99 -6.64 7.18
C GLU A 63 7.35 -5.21 7.60
N HIS A 64 7.11 -4.23 6.74
CA HIS A 64 7.49 -2.86 7.02
C HIS A 64 6.50 -2.18 7.98
N GLN A 65 7.03 -1.42 8.93
CA GLN A 65 6.26 -0.73 9.99
C GLN A 65 5.22 0.22 9.42
N THR A 66 5.53 0.92 8.31
CA THR A 66 4.59 1.84 7.65
C THR A 66 3.36 1.11 7.11
N THR A 67 3.53 -0.07 6.50
CA THR A 67 2.41 -0.90 6.03
C THR A 67 1.52 -1.32 7.20
N ARG A 68 2.11 -1.77 8.31
CA ARG A 68 1.36 -2.14 9.52
C ARG A 68 0.67 -0.94 10.15
N GLY A 69 1.30 0.23 10.17
CA GLY A 69 0.70 1.48 10.66
C GLY A 69 -0.57 1.86 9.90
N VAL A 70 -0.51 1.87 8.56
CA VAL A 70 -1.71 2.10 7.73
C VAL A 70 -2.78 1.05 8.01
N MET A 71 -2.40 -0.24 8.08
CA MET A 71 -3.37 -1.31 8.34
C MET A 71 -4.05 -1.20 9.72
N ARG A 72 -3.34 -0.75 10.76
CA ARG A 72 -3.96 -0.49 12.09
C ARG A 72 -4.95 0.66 12.05
N LEU A 73 -4.60 1.74 11.33
CA LEU A 73 -5.47 2.90 11.21
C LEU A 73 -6.71 2.61 10.37
N MET A 74 -6.56 1.92 9.23
CA MET A 74 -7.66 1.69 8.28
C MET A 74 -8.78 0.80 8.84
N GLN A 75 -8.49 -0.12 9.78
CA GLN A 75 -9.49 -0.98 10.40
C GLN A 75 -10.57 -0.21 11.17
N GLY A 76 -10.28 1.00 11.64
CA GLY A 76 -11.27 1.87 12.27
C GLY A 76 -11.97 2.84 11.31
N VAL A 77 -11.58 2.84 10.02
CA VAL A 77 -12.01 3.83 9.02
C VAL A 77 -12.87 3.21 7.94
N ILE A 78 -12.44 2.06 7.39
CA ILE A 78 -13.11 1.42 6.26
C ILE A 78 -14.45 0.83 6.69
N ARG A 79 -15.46 1.05 5.85
CA ARG A 79 -16.85 0.58 6.02
C ARG A 79 -17.30 -0.20 4.80
N ASP A 80 -18.30 -1.04 4.99
CA ASP A 80 -18.96 -1.72 3.88
C ASP A 80 -19.46 -0.71 2.84
N GLY A 81 -19.13 -0.97 1.58
CA GLY A 81 -19.54 -0.13 0.46
C GLY A 81 -18.61 1.03 0.11
N ASP A 82 -17.51 1.22 0.82
CA ASP A 82 -16.55 2.30 0.54
C ASP A 82 -15.89 2.17 -0.83
N VAL A 83 -15.67 3.32 -1.47
CA VAL A 83 -14.80 3.49 -2.64
C VAL A 83 -13.49 4.10 -2.18
N ILE A 84 -12.38 3.45 -2.53
CA ILE A 84 -11.05 3.73 -2.01
C ILE A 84 -10.06 3.96 -3.15
N ALA A 85 -9.12 4.89 -2.97
CA ALA A 85 -7.92 5.01 -3.78
C ALA A 85 -6.70 4.68 -2.91
N ASP A 86 -5.86 3.75 -3.37
CA ASP A 86 -4.59 3.39 -2.77
C ASP A 86 -3.47 3.90 -3.69
N LEU A 87 -2.71 4.87 -3.21
CA LEU A 87 -1.73 5.63 -4.00
C LEU A 87 -0.31 5.13 -3.70
N GLY A 88 0.36 4.61 -4.71
CA GLY A 88 1.62 3.88 -4.56
C GLY A 88 1.35 2.50 -3.96
N ALA A 89 0.52 1.72 -4.63
CA ALA A 89 -0.03 0.47 -4.10
C ALA A 89 1.03 -0.63 -3.90
N GLY A 90 2.17 -0.56 -4.60
CA GLY A 90 3.22 -1.57 -4.55
C GLY A 90 2.69 -2.97 -4.81
N SER A 91 2.79 -3.86 -3.83
CA SER A 91 2.24 -5.22 -3.87
C SER A 91 0.70 -5.31 -3.80
N ALA A 92 -0.01 -4.18 -3.72
CA ALA A 92 -1.44 -4.04 -3.45
C ALA A 92 -1.90 -4.56 -2.07
N VAL A 93 -0.99 -4.74 -1.12
CA VAL A 93 -1.32 -5.27 0.23
C VAL A 93 -2.39 -4.44 0.94
N LEU A 94 -2.33 -3.11 0.87
CA LEU A 94 -3.31 -2.21 1.49
C LEU A 94 -4.65 -2.25 0.76
N SER A 95 -4.63 -2.30 -0.57
CA SER A 95 -5.83 -2.47 -1.41
C SER A 95 -6.55 -3.77 -1.11
N ILE A 96 -5.83 -4.88 -1.00
CA ILE A 96 -6.38 -6.19 -0.65
C ILE A 96 -6.97 -6.16 0.76
N ALA A 97 -6.24 -5.60 1.72
CA ALA A 97 -6.70 -5.43 3.09
C ALA A 97 -7.99 -4.59 3.14
N ALA A 98 -8.06 -3.49 2.38
CA ALA A 98 -9.25 -2.66 2.27
C ALA A 98 -10.47 -3.44 1.74
N ALA A 99 -10.28 -4.25 0.70
CA ALA A 99 -11.34 -5.10 0.16
C ALA A 99 -11.83 -6.14 1.19
N LYS A 100 -10.92 -6.72 1.99
CA LYS A 100 -11.30 -7.67 3.05
C LYS A 100 -12.02 -7.00 4.22
N LEU A 101 -11.78 -5.70 4.45
CA LEU A 101 -12.50 -4.89 5.45
C LEU A 101 -13.87 -4.39 4.98
N GLY A 102 -14.30 -4.71 3.75
CA GLY A 102 -15.64 -4.38 3.25
C GLY A 102 -15.68 -3.30 2.17
N ALA A 103 -14.53 -2.80 1.70
CA ALA A 103 -14.52 -1.87 0.57
C ALA A 103 -15.20 -2.48 -0.66
N GLN A 104 -16.08 -1.70 -1.31
CA GLN A 104 -16.78 -2.12 -2.51
C GLN A 104 -15.88 -2.02 -3.75
N ARG A 105 -15.06 -0.96 -3.82
CA ARG A 105 -14.10 -0.74 -4.90
C ARG A 105 -12.82 -0.13 -4.35
N VAL A 106 -11.70 -0.62 -4.84
CA VAL A 106 -10.37 -0.08 -4.55
C VAL A 106 -9.62 0.11 -5.85
N ALA A 107 -9.21 1.34 -6.13
CA ALA A 107 -8.27 1.64 -7.22
C ALA A 107 -6.86 1.63 -6.65
N ALA A 108 -6.10 0.60 -6.96
CA ALA A 108 -4.70 0.42 -6.58
C ALA A 108 -3.81 1.06 -7.63
N VAL A 109 -3.38 2.30 -7.40
CA VAL A 109 -2.58 3.08 -8.36
C VAL A 109 -1.10 2.88 -8.07
N GLU A 110 -0.35 2.38 -9.06
CA GLU A 110 1.09 2.15 -8.95
C GLU A 110 1.84 2.73 -10.16
N PHE A 111 2.93 3.44 -9.90
CA PHE A 111 3.72 4.06 -10.95
C PHE A 111 4.79 3.12 -11.51
N ASP A 112 5.34 2.23 -10.68
CA ASP A 112 6.40 1.31 -11.05
C ASP A 112 5.85 0.12 -11.82
N HIS A 113 6.13 0.09 -13.13
CA HIS A 113 5.75 -0.99 -14.02
C HIS A 113 6.17 -2.39 -13.52
N ASP A 114 7.34 -2.49 -12.90
CA ASP A 114 7.87 -3.77 -12.42
C ASP A 114 7.06 -4.33 -11.21
N SER A 115 6.30 -3.48 -10.53
CA SER A 115 5.44 -3.85 -9.40
C SER A 115 4.05 -4.31 -9.83
N ILE A 116 3.56 -3.92 -11.02
CA ILE A 116 2.18 -4.19 -11.47
C ILE A 116 1.86 -5.67 -11.49
N GLY A 117 2.73 -6.50 -12.12
CA GLY A 117 2.50 -7.93 -12.20
C GLY A 117 2.36 -8.61 -10.83
N ASN A 118 3.19 -8.22 -9.86
CA ASN A 118 3.10 -8.74 -8.49
C ASN A 118 1.82 -8.29 -7.79
N ALA A 119 1.39 -7.03 -7.97
CA ALA A 119 0.13 -6.53 -7.43
C ALA A 119 -1.08 -7.33 -7.97
N GLU A 120 -1.14 -7.55 -9.28
CA GLU A 120 -2.21 -8.32 -9.93
C GLU A 120 -2.23 -9.78 -9.45
N GLU A 121 -1.09 -10.44 -9.34
CA GLU A 121 -0.98 -11.79 -8.81
C GLU A 121 -1.48 -11.88 -7.37
N ASN A 122 -1.13 -10.93 -6.52
CA ASN A 122 -1.60 -10.85 -5.14
C ASN A 122 -3.13 -10.62 -5.07
N VAL A 123 -3.69 -9.75 -5.91
CA VAL A 123 -5.14 -9.52 -6.02
C VAL A 123 -5.88 -10.82 -6.38
N VAL A 124 -5.36 -11.57 -7.34
CA VAL A 124 -5.91 -12.88 -7.74
C VAL A 124 -5.80 -13.90 -6.61
N ALA A 125 -4.65 -14.00 -5.95
CA ALA A 125 -4.41 -14.94 -4.84
C ALA A 125 -5.39 -14.72 -3.67
N ASN A 126 -5.84 -13.49 -3.47
CA ASN A 126 -6.79 -13.12 -2.42
C ASN A 126 -8.27 -13.21 -2.84
N ASN A 127 -8.57 -13.54 -4.09
CA ASN A 127 -9.93 -13.58 -4.66
C ASN A 127 -10.70 -12.25 -4.48
N VAL A 128 -10.03 -11.10 -4.71
CA VAL A 128 -10.63 -9.76 -4.59
C VAL A 128 -10.60 -8.97 -5.91
N GLY A 129 -10.31 -9.62 -7.05
CA GLY A 129 -10.23 -8.99 -8.36
C GLY A 129 -11.56 -8.40 -8.88
N ASP A 130 -12.68 -8.75 -8.26
CA ASP A 130 -13.98 -8.10 -8.50
C ASP A 130 -14.11 -6.73 -7.81
N ARG A 131 -13.24 -6.39 -6.86
CA ARG A 131 -13.26 -5.16 -6.06
C ARG A 131 -11.99 -4.34 -6.15
N VAL A 132 -10.83 -4.95 -6.41
CA VAL A 132 -9.53 -4.27 -6.53
C VAL A 132 -9.11 -4.23 -7.99
N GLU A 133 -8.91 -3.02 -8.50
CA GLU A 133 -8.40 -2.75 -9.84
C GLU A 133 -7.00 -2.16 -9.73
N VAL A 134 -6.01 -2.82 -10.31
CA VAL A 134 -4.63 -2.31 -10.37
C VAL A 134 -4.51 -1.38 -11.59
N ILE A 135 -4.03 -0.17 -11.37
CA ILE A 135 -3.92 0.87 -12.40
C ILE A 135 -2.46 1.34 -12.43
N GLU A 136 -1.79 1.07 -13.56
CA GLU A 136 -0.46 1.62 -13.81
C GLU A 136 -0.58 3.13 -14.12
N GLY A 137 0.08 3.98 -13.33
CA GLY A 137 0.08 5.40 -13.59
C GLY A 137 0.55 6.28 -12.42
N ASP A 138 0.72 7.55 -12.72
CA ASP A 138 1.07 8.57 -11.74
C ASP A 138 -0.14 8.92 -10.88
N ALA A 139 -0.04 8.69 -9.57
CA ALA A 139 -1.09 8.97 -8.61
C ALA A 139 -1.55 10.45 -8.62
N THR A 140 -0.65 11.39 -8.95
CA THR A 140 -1.00 12.82 -9.06
C THR A 140 -1.94 13.12 -10.22
N VAL A 141 -1.89 12.29 -11.27
CA VAL A 141 -2.73 12.40 -12.47
C VAL A 141 -4.01 11.57 -12.33
N ILE A 142 -3.88 10.38 -11.79
CA ILE A 142 -4.99 9.41 -11.70
C ILE A 142 -6.00 9.78 -10.61
N LEU A 143 -5.54 10.23 -9.42
CA LEU A 143 -6.41 10.51 -8.28
C LEU A 143 -7.59 11.45 -8.61
N PRO A 144 -7.40 12.58 -9.31
CA PRO A 144 -8.53 13.45 -9.69
C PRO A 144 -9.59 12.77 -10.58
N LEU A 145 -9.20 11.74 -11.34
CA LEU A 145 -10.11 10.98 -12.22
C LEU A 145 -10.93 9.94 -11.45
N LEU A 146 -10.46 9.52 -10.27
CA LEU A 146 -11.15 8.57 -9.41
C LEU A 146 -12.17 9.25 -8.48
N ALA A 147 -12.10 10.58 -8.34
CA ALA A 147 -12.93 11.35 -7.43
C ALA A 147 -14.44 11.27 -7.77
N PRO A 148 -15.34 11.31 -6.75
CA PRO A 148 -15.02 11.32 -5.33
C PRO A 148 -14.78 9.91 -4.74
N VAL A 149 -13.86 9.81 -3.78
CA VAL A 149 -13.59 8.58 -3.02
C VAL A 149 -13.79 8.85 -1.52
N ARG A 150 -14.16 7.82 -0.75
CA ARG A 150 -14.36 8.00 0.69
C ARG A 150 -13.08 7.82 1.50
N VAL A 151 -12.18 6.94 1.07
CA VAL A 151 -10.90 6.76 1.73
C VAL A 151 -9.76 6.85 0.72
N ILE A 152 -8.70 7.54 1.12
CA ILE A 152 -7.43 7.53 0.39
C ILE A 152 -6.37 6.91 1.30
N LEU A 153 -5.68 5.90 0.79
CA LEU A 153 -4.51 5.29 1.40
C LEU A 153 -3.28 5.76 0.62
N ALA A 154 -2.22 6.15 1.32
CA ALA A 154 -0.98 6.53 0.68
C ALA A 154 0.22 6.23 1.60
N ASN A 155 0.96 5.19 1.26
CA ASN A 155 2.18 4.79 1.96
C ASN A 155 3.40 5.08 1.09
N ILE A 156 3.68 6.37 0.90
CA ILE A 156 4.72 6.90 0.02
C ILE A 156 5.50 8.02 0.72
N LEU A 157 6.61 8.46 0.11
CA LEU A 157 7.49 9.47 0.70
C LEU A 157 6.76 10.80 0.97
N SER A 158 7.09 11.46 2.08
CA SER A 158 6.58 12.78 2.48
C SER A 158 6.74 13.84 1.40
N SER A 159 7.85 13.80 0.68
CA SER A 159 8.16 14.73 -0.42
C SER A 159 7.18 14.63 -1.60
N VAL A 160 6.51 13.46 -1.76
CA VAL A 160 5.45 13.24 -2.74
C VAL A 160 4.09 13.57 -2.13
N LEU A 161 3.85 13.17 -0.88
CA LEU A 161 2.58 13.40 -0.18
C LEU A 161 2.25 14.87 0.01
N THR A 162 3.21 15.67 0.47
CA THR A 162 2.99 17.09 0.79
C THR A 162 2.39 17.88 -0.39
N PRO A 163 2.96 17.85 -1.60
CA PRO A 163 2.33 18.54 -2.74
C PRO A 163 1.01 17.93 -3.20
N MET A 164 0.69 16.69 -2.82
CA MET A 164 -0.57 16.02 -3.18
C MET A 164 -1.73 16.38 -2.24
N LEU A 165 -1.51 16.94 -1.07
CA LEU A 165 -2.57 17.25 -0.09
C LEU A 165 -3.75 18.03 -0.68
N PRO A 166 -3.58 19.05 -1.54
CA PRO A 166 -4.71 19.73 -2.19
C PRO A 166 -5.53 18.81 -3.10
N ALA A 167 -4.88 17.91 -3.86
CA ALA A 167 -5.55 16.93 -4.72
C ALA A 167 -6.27 15.87 -3.88
N ILE A 168 -5.65 15.38 -2.81
CA ILE A 168 -6.27 14.48 -1.83
C ILE A 168 -7.54 15.12 -1.28
N ARG A 169 -7.48 16.39 -0.84
CA ARG A 169 -8.64 17.13 -0.33
C ARG A 169 -9.79 17.19 -1.33
N SER A 170 -9.49 17.55 -2.57
CA SER A 170 -10.53 17.74 -3.60
C SER A 170 -11.13 16.43 -4.10
N SER A 171 -10.46 15.31 -3.87
CA SER A 171 -10.89 13.97 -4.29
C SER A 171 -11.70 13.23 -3.25
N LEU A 172 -11.71 13.70 -2.00
CA LEU A 172 -12.48 13.06 -0.92
C LEU A 172 -13.97 13.46 -0.96
N THR A 173 -14.84 12.53 -0.56
CA THR A 173 -16.22 12.84 -0.18
C THR A 173 -16.26 13.75 1.07
N ASN A 174 -17.40 14.36 1.37
CA ASN A 174 -17.54 15.28 2.53
C ASN A 174 -17.22 14.61 3.88
N ASP A 175 -17.44 13.29 4.01
CA ASP A 175 -17.09 12.46 5.17
C ASP A 175 -15.84 11.63 4.92
N GLY A 176 -15.08 12.00 3.90
CA GLY A 176 -13.89 11.27 3.46
C GLY A 176 -12.70 11.46 4.38
N GLN A 177 -11.82 10.47 4.37
CA GLN A 177 -10.62 10.42 5.20
C GLN A 177 -9.42 9.95 4.38
N ALA A 178 -8.23 10.37 4.80
CA ALA A 178 -7.00 9.84 4.23
C ALA A 178 -6.10 9.26 5.33
N ILE A 179 -5.36 8.20 4.99
CA ILE A 179 -4.35 7.60 5.84
C ILE A 179 -3.02 7.70 5.11
N LEU A 180 -2.12 8.47 5.68
CA LEU A 180 -0.81 8.79 5.11
C LEU A 180 0.29 8.13 5.91
N SER A 181 1.28 7.56 5.24
CA SER A 181 2.45 6.91 5.83
C SER A 181 3.64 6.94 4.86
N GLY A 182 4.71 6.22 5.20
CA GLY A 182 5.98 6.28 4.47
C GLY A 182 6.88 7.40 4.98
N MET A 183 6.62 7.89 6.19
CA MET A 183 7.27 9.02 6.83
C MET A 183 7.96 8.59 8.13
N VAL A 184 9.08 9.24 8.45
CA VAL A 184 9.74 9.07 9.74
C VAL A 184 9.24 10.13 10.75
N LEU A 185 9.41 9.84 12.05
CA LEU A 185 9.01 10.75 13.14
C LEU A 185 9.59 12.15 13.04
N ASP A 186 10.80 12.29 12.48
CA ASP A 186 11.44 13.59 12.30
C ASP A 186 10.70 14.48 11.28
N GLU A 187 9.90 13.90 10.40
CA GLU A 187 9.10 14.62 9.41
C GLU A 187 7.70 15.00 9.93
N ARG A 188 7.32 14.48 11.10
CA ARG A 188 5.96 14.60 11.65
C ARG A 188 5.50 16.06 11.78
N GLU A 189 6.30 16.95 12.38
CA GLU A 189 5.91 18.33 12.64
C GLU A 189 5.62 19.07 11.32
N ALA A 190 6.53 18.96 10.35
CA ALA A 190 6.38 19.60 9.04
C ALA A 190 5.14 19.06 8.28
N MET A 191 4.86 17.75 8.39
CA MET A 191 3.68 17.16 7.75
C MET A 191 2.39 17.61 8.44
N LEU A 192 2.36 17.73 9.77
CA LEU A 192 1.20 18.23 10.50
C LEU A 192 0.85 19.67 10.12
N ASP A 193 1.85 20.53 9.95
CA ASP A 193 1.67 21.89 9.47
C ASP A 193 1.05 21.90 8.06
N ALA A 194 1.61 21.09 7.13
CA ALA A 194 1.09 20.97 5.77
C ALA A 194 -0.34 20.42 5.72
N VAL A 195 -0.68 19.45 6.57
CA VAL A 195 -2.03 18.89 6.75
C VAL A 195 -3.00 19.97 7.21
N ALA A 196 -2.63 20.76 8.23
CA ALA A 196 -3.48 21.85 8.75
C ALA A 196 -3.68 22.96 7.72
N ASP A 197 -2.63 23.37 7.02
CA ASP A 197 -2.66 24.39 5.96
C ASP A 197 -3.51 23.95 4.76
N SER A 198 -3.55 22.64 4.49
CA SER A 198 -4.40 22.05 3.45
C SER A 198 -5.86 21.87 3.88
N GLY A 199 -6.24 22.28 5.11
CA GLY A 199 -7.61 22.26 5.61
C GLY A 199 -8.08 20.88 6.06
N PHE A 200 -7.18 20.09 6.58
CA PHE A 200 -7.48 18.83 7.26
C PHE A 200 -7.35 18.96 8.78
N VAL A 201 -7.90 17.99 9.48
CA VAL A 201 -7.68 17.74 10.90
C VAL A 201 -7.12 16.34 11.09
N VAL A 202 -6.28 16.17 12.10
CA VAL A 202 -5.75 14.87 12.49
C VAL A 202 -6.77 14.16 13.38
N GLU A 203 -7.13 12.93 13.02
CA GLU A 203 -8.03 12.08 13.77
C GLU A 203 -7.27 11.08 14.67
N ARG A 204 -6.26 10.43 14.10
CA ARG A 204 -5.46 9.42 14.79
C ARG A 204 -4.04 9.40 14.23
N GLU A 205 -3.12 8.95 15.05
CA GLU A 205 -1.74 8.70 14.68
C GLU A 205 -1.33 7.28 15.09
N ASP A 206 -0.37 6.72 14.39
CA ASP A 206 0.26 5.45 14.71
C ASP A 206 1.78 5.60 14.58
N THR A 207 2.51 5.04 15.52
CA THR A 207 3.97 5.09 15.53
C THR A 207 4.53 3.71 15.85
N GLU A 208 5.46 3.27 15.01
CA GLU A 208 6.20 2.03 15.23
C GLU A 208 7.69 2.27 14.92
N ASP A 209 8.53 2.13 15.93
CA ASP A 209 9.96 2.51 15.89
C ASP A 209 10.14 3.98 15.49
N VAL A 210 10.82 4.22 14.36
CA VAL A 210 11.04 5.56 13.80
C VAL A 210 9.98 5.97 12.77
N TRP A 211 9.02 5.10 12.47
CA TRP A 211 8.02 5.31 11.43
C TRP A 211 6.72 5.85 12.02
N TRP A 212 6.12 6.76 11.28
CA TRP A 212 4.90 7.45 11.66
C TRP A 212 3.85 7.39 10.55
N SER A 213 2.60 7.20 10.96
CA SER A 213 1.43 7.19 10.09
C SER A 213 0.34 8.06 10.70
N VAL A 214 -0.49 8.67 9.86
CA VAL A 214 -1.54 9.59 10.30
C VAL A 214 -2.83 9.40 9.53
N GLN A 215 -3.94 9.41 10.25
CA GLN A 215 -5.31 9.48 9.73
C GLN A 215 -5.78 10.93 9.81
N ILE A 216 -6.24 11.47 8.68
CA ILE A 216 -6.73 12.83 8.56
C ILE A 216 -8.14 12.86 7.94
N ALA A 217 -8.93 13.86 8.31
CA ALA A 217 -10.27 14.12 7.78
C ALA A 217 -10.40 15.60 7.34
N LEU A 218 -11.41 15.89 6.52
CA LEU A 218 -11.75 17.27 6.16
C LEU A 218 -12.17 18.06 7.40
N ARG A 219 -11.71 19.33 7.47
CA ARG A 219 -12.08 20.27 8.55
C ARG A 219 -13.49 20.76 8.36
#